data_d9aa1ebdcda599682085166904c87f34
#
_entry.id   d9aa1ebdcda599682085166904c87f34
#
_cell.length_a   1.000
_cell.length_b   1.000
_cell.length_c   1.000
_cell.angle_alpha   90.00
_cell.angle_beta   90.00
_cell.angle_gamma   90.00
#
_symmetry.space_group_name_H-M   'P 1'
#
loop_
_entity.id
_entity.type
_entity.pdbx_description
1 polymer ?
#
loop_
_entity_poly.entity_id
_entity_poly.type
_entity_poly.pdbx_seq_one_letter_code
_entity_poly.pdbx_strand_id
1 'polypeptide(L)'
;GSCNGDFELEDIIKNTNHKVKNFLNVSKSDFDTSSVIDSKELDKRNIWLLPNYISEGKCKSFIDFQNDSTAKDIKLALREGFKSIEHVKRYTTTGMATDQGKLSNMHALGIIADTAGVKMGTLGTTTFRPPFTPLTFGSIVGRSVGKFFDTIRKTSIHEWHSQNNAKFENVGQWKRPWYYPINN
;
A
#
# COMPACT_ATOMS: atom_id res chain seq x y z
N GLY A 1 -0.10 -25.42 -7.45
CA GLY A 1 0.38 -25.20 -6.12
C GLY A 1 -0.54 -24.27 -5.33
N SER A 2 -0.13 -23.85 -4.15
CA SER A 2 -0.95 -23.10 -3.18
C SER A 2 -1.63 -21.84 -3.75
N CYS A 3 -1.00 -21.17 -4.70
CA CYS A 3 -1.62 -20.03 -5.40
C CYS A 3 -2.86 -20.39 -6.23
N ASN A 4 -3.02 -21.67 -6.57
CA ASN A 4 -4.20 -22.18 -7.29
C ASN A 4 -5.19 -22.90 -6.37
N GLY A 5 -4.99 -22.82 -5.04
CA GLY A 5 -5.83 -23.50 -4.07
C GLY A 5 -5.42 -24.94 -3.74
N ASP A 6 -4.31 -25.43 -4.31
CA ASP A 6 -3.79 -26.76 -3.98
C ASP A 6 -2.91 -26.64 -2.73
N PHE A 7 -3.37 -27.09 -1.58
CA PHE A 7 -2.65 -27.01 -0.30
C PHE A 7 -2.10 -28.36 0.13
N GLU A 8 -2.68 -29.44 -0.32
CA GLU A 8 -2.18 -30.79 -0.01
C GLU A 8 -1.03 -31.15 -0.96
N LEU A 9 0.00 -31.79 -0.40
CA LEU A 9 1.21 -32.15 -1.16
C LEU A 9 0.88 -33.09 -2.33
N GLU A 10 -0.03 -34.01 -2.10
CA GLU A 10 -0.51 -34.94 -3.13
C GLU A 10 -1.15 -34.23 -4.33
N ASP A 11 -2.03 -33.26 -4.05
CA ASP A 11 -2.71 -32.48 -5.09
C ASP A 11 -1.72 -31.58 -5.84
N ILE A 12 -0.76 -30.99 -5.12
CA ILE A 12 0.32 -30.20 -5.74
C ILE A 12 1.13 -31.06 -6.71
N ILE A 13 1.52 -32.28 -6.29
CA ILE A 13 2.30 -33.19 -7.13
C ILE A 13 1.49 -33.65 -8.33
N LYS A 14 0.23 -34.08 -8.13
CA LYS A 14 -0.66 -34.53 -9.23
C LYS A 14 -0.87 -33.42 -10.27
N ASN A 15 -1.22 -32.22 -9.82
CA ASN A 15 -1.49 -31.07 -10.70
C ASN A 15 -0.22 -30.59 -11.42
N THR A 16 0.93 -30.60 -10.73
CA THR A 16 2.21 -30.28 -11.35
C THR A 16 2.57 -31.30 -12.42
N ASN A 17 2.48 -32.58 -12.11
CA ASN A 17 2.73 -33.67 -13.08
C ASN A 17 1.82 -33.57 -14.29
N HIS A 18 0.52 -33.32 -14.10
CA HIS A 18 -0.42 -33.13 -15.18
C HIS A 18 -0.03 -31.98 -16.10
N LYS A 19 0.31 -30.83 -15.53
CA LYS A 19 0.73 -29.63 -16.30
C LYS A 19 2.04 -29.87 -17.05
N VAL A 20 3.02 -30.52 -16.42
CA VAL A 20 4.32 -30.85 -17.05
C VAL A 20 4.13 -31.87 -18.18
N LYS A 21 3.32 -32.88 -17.98
CA LYS A 21 2.99 -33.88 -19.04
C LYS A 21 2.37 -33.20 -20.27
N ASN A 22 1.41 -32.31 -20.05
CA ASN A 22 0.77 -31.56 -21.11
C ASN A 22 1.73 -30.63 -21.85
N PHE A 23 2.62 -29.95 -21.11
CA PHE A 23 3.60 -29.06 -21.70
C PHE A 23 4.69 -29.75 -22.50
N LEU A 24 5.17 -30.92 -22.02
CA LEU A 24 6.25 -31.68 -22.65
C LEU A 24 5.75 -32.75 -23.66
N ASN A 25 4.42 -32.92 -23.81
CA ASN A 25 3.82 -34.00 -24.60
C ASN A 25 4.38 -35.39 -24.26
N VAL A 26 4.72 -35.66 -23.01
CA VAL A 26 5.28 -36.93 -22.54
C VAL A 26 4.21 -37.77 -21.88
N SER A 27 4.06 -39.00 -22.31
CA SER A 27 3.01 -39.92 -21.81
C SER A 27 3.39 -40.72 -20.56
N LYS A 28 4.63 -40.68 -20.09
CA LYS A 28 5.10 -41.47 -18.93
C LYS A 28 5.98 -40.66 -18.00
N SER A 29 5.47 -40.36 -16.83
CA SER A 29 6.21 -40.22 -15.58
C SER A 29 5.23 -40.46 -14.43
N ASP A 30 5.24 -41.66 -13.90
CA ASP A 30 4.46 -41.96 -12.69
C ASP A 30 5.34 -41.60 -11.50
N PHE A 31 5.07 -40.46 -10.89
CA PHE A 31 5.55 -40.21 -9.52
C PHE A 31 4.63 -40.98 -8.58
N ASP A 32 5.21 -41.91 -7.86
CA ASP A 32 4.52 -42.63 -6.81
C ASP A 32 4.22 -41.66 -5.65
N THR A 33 2.95 -41.33 -5.49
CA THR A 33 2.45 -40.50 -4.39
C THR A 33 2.02 -41.34 -3.19
N SER A 34 2.20 -42.67 -3.24
CA SER A 34 1.75 -43.57 -2.17
C SER A 34 2.49 -43.37 -0.84
N SER A 35 3.65 -42.69 -0.86
CA SER A 35 4.42 -42.32 0.34
C SER A 35 4.05 -40.97 0.92
N VAL A 36 3.14 -40.22 0.31
CA VAL A 36 2.68 -38.94 0.84
C VAL A 36 1.74 -39.20 2.01
N ILE A 37 2.21 -38.92 3.21
CA ILE A 37 1.40 -39.03 4.42
C ILE A 37 0.29 -38.00 4.33
N ASP A 38 -0.96 -38.48 4.39
CA ASP A 38 -2.14 -37.66 4.46
C ASP A 38 -2.01 -36.69 5.67
N SER A 39 -1.82 -35.43 5.43
CA SER A 39 -1.80 -34.45 6.50
C SER A 39 -3.21 -34.33 7.05
N LYS A 40 -3.37 -34.52 8.35
CA LYS A 40 -4.66 -34.22 9.04
C LYS A 40 -5.13 -32.86 8.56
N GLU A 41 -6.38 -32.78 8.12
CA GLU A 41 -7.03 -31.50 7.80
C GLU A 41 -6.80 -30.54 8.96
N LEU A 42 -5.87 -29.61 8.74
CA LEU A 42 -5.69 -28.48 9.66
C LEU A 42 -6.93 -27.62 9.54
N ASP A 43 -7.49 -27.24 10.68
CA ASP A 43 -8.58 -26.28 10.73
C ASP A 43 -8.10 -24.97 10.07
N LYS A 44 -8.52 -24.76 8.81
CA LYS A 44 -8.07 -23.66 7.95
C LYS A 44 -8.80 -22.35 8.25
N ARG A 45 -9.25 -22.15 9.51
CA ARG A 45 -9.84 -20.86 9.89
C ARG A 45 -8.82 -19.75 9.87
N ASN A 46 -9.09 -18.73 9.10
CA ASN A 46 -8.27 -17.53 9.09
C ASN A 46 -8.50 -16.76 10.41
N ILE A 47 -7.43 -16.46 11.12
CA ILE A 47 -7.47 -15.62 12.32
C ILE A 47 -7.01 -14.23 11.92
N TRP A 48 -7.96 -13.30 11.80
CA TRP A 48 -7.67 -11.92 11.45
C TRP A 48 -7.36 -11.04 12.65
N LEU A 49 -7.85 -11.44 13.82
CA LEU A 49 -7.61 -10.77 15.10
C LEU A 49 -7.33 -11.83 16.15
N LEU A 50 -6.18 -11.72 16.80
CA LEU A 50 -5.85 -12.64 17.89
C LEU A 50 -6.84 -12.51 19.03
N PRO A 51 -7.30 -13.64 19.62
CA PRO A 51 -8.12 -13.61 20.80
C PRO A 51 -7.41 -12.85 21.92
N ASN A 52 -8.02 -11.78 22.40
CA ASN A 52 -7.46 -11.01 23.49
C ASN A 52 -7.93 -11.54 24.83
N TYR A 53 -7.01 -11.99 25.66
CA TYR A 53 -7.25 -12.24 27.10
C TYR A 53 -7.35 -10.92 27.88
N ILE A 54 -6.95 -9.81 27.27
CA ILE A 54 -7.03 -8.46 27.82
C ILE A 54 -8.21 -7.75 27.15
N SER A 55 -9.03 -7.01 27.93
CA SER A 55 -10.17 -6.29 27.37
C SER A 55 -9.73 -5.35 26.24
N GLU A 56 -10.53 -5.28 25.16
CA GLU A 56 -10.24 -4.46 23.96
C GLU A 56 -9.97 -2.96 24.29
N GLY A 57 -10.40 -2.49 25.45
CA GLY A 57 -10.14 -1.13 25.92
C GLY A 57 -8.72 -0.88 26.43
N LYS A 58 -7.97 -1.94 26.75
CA LYS A 58 -6.62 -1.85 27.34
C LYS A 58 -5.48 -2.15 26.36
N CYS A 59 -5.79 -2.64 25.16
CA CYS A 59 -4.79 -2.92 24.13
C CYS A 59 -5.20 -2.34 22.79
N LYS A 60 -4.22 -2.02 21.97
CA LYS A 60 -4.39 -1.57 20.60
C LYS A 60 -3.93 -2.68 19.65
N SER A 61 -4.81 -3.09 18.73
CA SER A 61 -4.48 -4.05 17.68
C SER A 61 -4.28 -3.26 16.38
N PHE A 62 -3.05 -2.83 16.14
CA PHE A 62 -2.71 -2.07 14.95
C PHE A 62 -2.84 -2.93 13.69
N ILE A 63 -3.39 -2.36 12.63
CA ILE A 63 -3.56 -2.96 11.31
C ILE A 63 -2.71 -2.21 10.30
N ASP A 64 -2.78 -0.89 10.32
CA ASP A 64 -1.95 -0.01 9.50
C ASP A 64 -0.99 0.76 10.42
N PHE A 65 0.29 0.38 10.37
CA PHE A 65 1.32 1.01 11.20
C PHE A 65 1.75 2.38 10.69
N GLN A 66 1.49 2.72 9.43
CA GLN A 66 1.85 4.02 8.88
C GLN A 66 0.85 5.11 9.28
N ASN A 67 -0.42 4.75 9.44
CA ASN A 67 -1.49 5.65 9.85
C ASN A 67 -2.04 5.35 11.25
N ASP A 68 -1.40 4.45 12.00
CA ASP A 68 -1.82 4.03 13.34
C ASP A 68 -3.28 3.54 13.42
N SER A 69 -3.83 3.03 12.31
CA SER A 69 -5.18 2.52 12.28
C SER A 69 -5.29 1.17 12.97
N THR A 70 -6.29 1.01 13.80
CA THR A 70 -6.50 -0.18 14.64
C THR A 70 -7.75 -0.97 14.23
N ALA A 71 -7.86 -2.21 14.69
CA ALA A 71 -9.07 -3.01 14.55
C ALA A 71 -10.30 -2.33 15.15
N LYS A 72 -10.11 -1.56 16.24
CA LYS A 72 -11.18 -0.80 16.89
C LYS A 72 -11.70 0.31 15.98
N ASP A 73 -10.84 0.97 15.22
CA ASP A 73 -11.25 2.03 14.28
C ASP A 73 -12.08 1.44 13.14
N ILE A 74 -11.71 0.26 12.64
CA ILE A 74 -12.49 -0.46 11.63
C ILE A 74 -13.86 -0.86 12.17
N LYS A 75 -13.92 -1.45 13.37
CA LYS A 75 -15.17 -1.80 14.01
C LYS A 75 -16.05 -0.57 14.27
N LEU A 76 -15.44 0.56 14.64
CA LEU A 76 -16.12 1.84 14.80
C LEU A 76 -16.74 2.30 13.48
N ALA A 77 -15.97 2.29 12.39
CA ALA A 77 -16.47 2.66 11.07
C ALA A 77 -17.72 1.86 10.67
N LEU A 78 -17.68 0.54 10.90
CA LEU A 78 -18.84 -0.34 10.62
C LEU A 78 -20.05 0.00 11.50
N ARG A 79 -19.83 0.29 12.78
CA ARG A 79 -20.88 0.72 13.72
C ARG A 79 -21.50 2.05 13.30
N GLU A 80 -20.71 2.98 12.76
CA GLU A 80 -21.18 4.25 12.19
C GLU A 80 -21.91 4.09 10.85
N GLY A 81 -22.01 2.85 10.32
CA GLY A 81 -22.80 2.54 9.14
C GLY A 81 -22.05 2.48 7.82
N PHE A 82 -20.72 2.59 7.82
CA PHE A 82 -19.92 2.42 6.61
C PHE A 82 -19.88 0.95 6.20
N LYS A 83 -20.47 0.62 5.05
CA LYS A 83 -20.53 -0.76 4.52
C LYS A 83 -19.50 -1.02 3.42
N SER A 84 -19.16 0.00 2.66
CA SER A 84 -18.19 -0.12 1.58
C SER A 84 -16.78 -0.09 2.15
N ILE A 85 -15.92 -1.02 1.69
CA ILE A 85 -14.51 -1.06 2.09
C ILE A 85 -13.77 0.25 1.74
N GLU A 86 -14.14 0.89 0.63
CA GLU A 86 -13.57 2.18 0.22
C GLU A 86 -13.95 3.32 1.18
N HIS A 87 -15.14 3.27 1.76
CA HIS A 87 -15.56 4.26 2.76
C HIS A 87 -14.88 3.99 4.11
N VAL A 88 -14.80 2.72 4.53
CA VAL A 88 -14.05 2.33 5.74
C VAL A 88 -12.59 2.76 5.62
N LYS A 89 -11.95 2.53 4.47
CA LYS A 89 -10.59 2.97 4.18
C LYS A 89 -10.42 4.48 4.40
N ARG A 90 -11.32 5.30 3.86
CA ARG A 90 -11.24 6.76 3.98
C ARG A 90 -11.54 7.26 5.39
N TYR A 91 -12.49 6.62 6.07
CA TYR A 91 -12.85 6.97 7.43
C TYR A 91 -11.72 6.68 8.43
N THR A 92 -11.04 5.54 8.25
CA THR A 92 -9.98 5.07 9.16
C THR A 92 -8.57 5.43 8.69
N THR A 93 -8.41 5.96 7.49
CA THR A 93 -7.13 6.16 6.79
C THR A 93 -6.32 4.87 6.53
N THR A 94 -6.92 3.70 6.77
CA THR A 94 -6.26 2.41 6.56
C THR A 94 -5.88 2.22 5.09
N GLY A 95 -4.62 1.91 4.82
CA GLY A 95 -4.12 1.68 3.46
C GLY A 95 -3.99 2.94 2.59
N MET A 96 -3.96 4.12 3.20
CA MET A 96 -3.82 5.41 2.49
C MET A 96 -2.39 5.98 2.54
N ALA A 97 -1.47 5.34 3.23
CA ALA A 97 -0.08 5.76 3.30
C ALA A 97 0.73 5.30 2.08
N THR A 98 2.05 5.50 2.12
CA THR A 98 2.96 5.27 0.97
C THR A 98 2.97 3.85 0.46
N ASP A 99 2.70 2.84 1.32
CA ASP A 99 2.60 1.43 0.90
C ASP A 99 1.26 1.11 0.21
N GLN A 100 0.30 2.03 0.23
CA GLN A 100 -1.05 1.85 -0.32
C GLN A 100 -1.74 0.58 0.19
N GLY A 101 -1.49 0.23 1.45
CA GLY A 101 -2.12 -0.88 2.13
C GLY A 101 -1.62 -2.26 1.74
N LYS A 102 -0.45 -2.40 1.11
CA LYS A 102 0.11 -3.71 0.77
C LYS A 102 0.25 -4.63 1.97
N LEU A 103 0.54 -4.07 3.16
CA LEU A 103 0.66 -4.82 4.42
C LEU A 103 -0.65 -4.92 5.19
N SER A 104 -1.57 -3.96 5.05
CA SER A 104 -2.73 -3.80 5.93
C SER A 104 -4.07 -4.16 5.30
N ASN A 105 -4.23 -4.03 3.97
CA ASN A 105 -5.53 -4.15 3.31
C ASN A 105 -6.21 -5.50 3.52
N MET A 106 -5.46 -6.61 3.47
CA MET A 106 -6.04 -7.94 3.65
C MET A 106 -6.49 -8.18 5.09
N HIS A 107 -5.73 -7.70 6.08
CA HIS A 107 -6.14 -7.75 7.47
C HIS A 107 -7.38 -6.92 7.72
N ALA A 108 -7.41 -5.69 7.21
CA ALA A 108 -8.58 -4.83 7.31
C ALA A 108 -9.82 -5.49 6.70
N LEU A 109 -9.68 -6.05 5.49
CA LEU A 109 -10.75 -6.75 4.79
C LEU A 109 -11.27 -7.95 5.59
N GLY A 110 -10.37 -8.74 6.18
CA GLY A 110 -10.72 -9.87 7.03
C GLY A 110 -11.53 -9.45 8.26
N ILE A 111 -11.09 -8.40 8.97
CA ILE A 111 -11.79 -7.88 10.15
C ILE A 111 -13.17 -7.29 9.77
N ILE A 112 -13.27 -6.60 8.63
CA ILE A 112 -14.54 -6.10 8.12
C ILE A 112 -15.50 -7.28 7.86
N ALA A 113 -15.01 -8.33 7.16
CA ALA A 113 -15.78 -9.50 6.83
C ALA A 113 -16.32 -10.22 8.10
N ASP A 114 -15.44 -10.48 9.06
CA ASP A 114 -15.79 -11.11 10.33
C ASP A 114 -16.78 -10.27 11.13
N THR A 115 -16.58 -8.95 11.20
CA THR A 115 -17.44 -8.05 11.96
C THR A 115 -18.82 -7.90 11.31
N ALA A 116 -18.86 -7.85 9.97
CA ALA A 116 -20.11 -7.73 9.21
C ALA A 116 -20.83 -9.06 8.99
N GLY A 117 -20.20 -10.20 9.32
CA GLY A 117 -20.77 -11.53 9.11
C GLY A 117 -20.92 -11.91 7.63
N VAL A 118 -20.05 -11.42 6.76
CA VAL A 118 -20.08 -11.67 5.31
C VAL A 118 -18.81 -12.37 4.83
N LYS A 119 -18.88 -13.00 3.67
CA LYS A 119 -17.69 -13.59 3.05
C LYS A 119 -16.76 -12.49 2.54
N MET A 120 -15.47 -12.63 2.82
CA MET A 120 -14.44 -11.67 2.42
C MET A 120 -14.45 -11.34 0.92
N GLY A 121 -14.67 -12.36 0.07
CA GLY A 121 -14.74 -12.18 -1.39
C GLY A 121 -15.92 -11.32 -1.89
N THR A 122 -16.95 -11.12 -1.07
CA THR A 122 -18.11 -10.28 -1.45
C THR A 122 -17.86 -8.79 -1.23
N LEU A 123 -16.86 -8.44 -0.42
CA LEU A 123 -16.54 -7.04 -0.10
C LEU A 123 -15.72 -6.34 -1.19
N GLY A 124 -15.05 -7.11 -2.04
CA GLY A 124 -14.07 -6.58 -2.98
C GLY A 124 -12.77 -6.14 -2.30
N THR A 125 -11.91 -5.47 -3.04
CA THR A 125 -10.64 -4.94 -2.55
C THR A 125 -10.61 -3.42 -2.68
N THR A 126 -9.74 -2.78 -1.91
CA THR A 126 -9.52 -1.33 -2.02
C THR A 126 -8.80 -0.99 -3.31
N THR A 127 -9.11 0.17 -3.88
CA THR A 127 -8.43 0.69 -5.06
C THR A 127 -7.16 1.42 -4.63
N PHE A 128 -6.06 1.10 -5.28
CA PHE A 128 -4.79 1.80 -5.11
C PHE A 128 -4.79 3.14 -5.84
N ARG A 129 -4.04 4.11 -5.30
CA ARG A 129 -3.81 5.40 -5.95
C ARG A 129 -2.38 5.50 -6.47
N PRO A 130 -2.16 6.22 -7.58
CA PRO A 130 -0.81 6.55 -8.03
C PRO A 130 -0.08 7.46 -7.02
N PRO A 131 1.22 7.28 -6.81
CA PRO A 131 2.01 6.15 -7.28
C PRO A 131 1.82 4.91 -6.39
N PHE A 132 1.44 3.78 -6.99
CA PHE A 132 1.30 2.51 -6.28
C PHE A 132 2.64 1.98 -5.74
N THR A 133 3.70 2.18 -6.51
CA THR A 133 5.09 1.98 -6.07
C THR A 133 5.65 3.34 -5.68
N PRO A 134 6.27 3.49 -4.48
CA PRO A 134 6.90 4.74 -4.08
C PRO A 134 7.87 5.25 -5.14
N LEU A 135 7.70 6.50 -5.55
CA LEU A 135 8.54 7.16 -6.54
C LEU A 135 9.27 8.33 -5.88
N THR A 136 10.52 8.52 -6.24
CA THR A 136 11.26 9.73 -5.86
C THR A 136 10.85 10.90 -6.75
N PHE A 137 10.94 12.12 -6.24
CA PHE A 137 10.73 13.30 -7.06
C PHE A 137 11.65 13.34 -8.29
N GLY A 138 12.89 12.85 -8.15
CA GLY A 138 13.81 12.75 -9.26
C GLY A 138 13.32 11.88 -10.42
N SER A 139 12.57 10.82 -10.14
CA SER A 139 11.97 9.98 -11.18
C SER A 139 10.81 10.68 -11.91
N ILE A 140 10.08 11.57 -11.22
CA ILE A 140 8.92 12.29 -11.78
C ILE A 140 9.38 13.50 -12.61
N VAL A 141 10.45 14.16 -12.20
CA VAL A 141 10.96 15.40 -12.81
C VAL A 141 11.35 15.20 -14.27
N GLY A 142 11.82 14.02 -14.67
CA GLY A 142 12.22 13.73 -16.04
C GLY A 142 13.38 14.63 -16.50
N ARG A 143 13.15 15.43 -17.56
CA ARG A 143 14.17 16.34 -18.12
C ARG A 143 14.29 17.66 -17.34
N SER A 144 13.38 17.98 -16.45
CA SER A 144 13.37 19.21 -15.64
C SER A 144 14.30 19.09 -14.45
N VAL A 145 15.61 18.95 -14.68
CA VAL A 145 16.64 18.79 -13.66
C VAL A 145 17.53 20.03 -13.57
N GLY A 146 18.23 20.22 -12.46
CA GLY A 146 19.11 21.36 -12.22
C GLY A 146 18.37 22.69 -12.33
N LYS A 147 18.86 23.59 -13.17
CA LYS A 147 18.25 24.94 -13.37
C LYS A 147 16.81 24.91 -13.88
N PHE A 148 16.36 23.81 -14.47
CA PHE A 148 14.98 23.65 -14.92
C PHE A 148 14.05 23.07 -13.85
N PHE A 149 14.61 22.48 -12.80
CA PHE A 149 13.83 21.98 -11.67
C PHE A 149 13.39 23.12 -10.74
N ASP A 150 14.33 24.01 -10.41
CA ASP A 150 14.05 25.22 -9.63
C ASP A 150 14.45 26.44 -10.48
N THR A 151 13.53 26.86 -11.34
CA THR A 151 13.78 27.93 -12.29
C THR A 151 13.79 29.28 -11.57
N ILE A 152 14.90 29.99 -11.69
CA ILE A 152 15.01 31.38 -11.22
C ILE A 152 14.52 32.32 -12.30
N ARG A 153 13.42 33.02 -12.03
CA ARG A 153 12.85 34.04 -12.90
C ARG A 153 13.33 35.42 -12.50
N LYS A 154 13.62 36.24 -13.49
CA LYS A 154 14.14 37.59 -13.31
C LYS A 154 13.30 38.59 -14.09
N THR A 155 13.12 39.78 -13.54
CA THR A 155 12.50 40.89 -14.29
C THR A 155 13.45 41.46 -15.34
N SER A 156 12.93 42.19 -16.30
CA SER A 156 13.75 42.84 -17.35
C SER A 156 14.83 43.79 -16.80
N ILE A 157 14.56 44.40 -15.62
CA ILE A 157 15.48 45.34 -14.98
C ILE A 157 16.32 44.69 -13.86
N HIS A 158 16.35 43.36 -13.78
CA HIS A 158 17.07 42.61 -12.73
C HIS A 158 18.54 42.95 -12.68
N GLU A 159 19.19 43.03 -13.85
CA GLU A 159 20.61 43.34 -13.95
C GLU A 159 20.97 44.75 -13.41
N TRP A 160 20.11 45.75 -13.66
CA TRP A 160 20.25 47.06 -13.08
C TRP A 160 20.21 47.03 -11.55
N HIS A 161 19.25 46.31 -10.98
CA HIS A 161 19.15 46.11 -9.54
C HIS A 161 20.41 45.44 -8.96
N SER A 162 20.91 44.42 -9.67
CA SER A 162 22.13 43.70 -9.28
C SER A 162 23.36 44.59 -9.30
N GLN A 163 23.52 45.39 -10.35
CA GLN A 163 24.61 46.34 -10.46
C GLN A 163 24.59 47.45 -9.38
N ASN A 164 23.40 47.77 -8.89
CA ASN A 164 23.21 48.72 -7.80
C ASN A 164 23.18 48.06 -6.42
N ASN A 165 23.73 46.84 -6.27
CA ASN A 165 23.87 46.13 -5.01
C ASN A 165 22.56 45.78 -4.30
N ALA A 166 21.45 45.69 -5.01
CA ALA A 166 20.19 45.27 -4.45
C ALA A 166 20.30 43.90 -3.77
N LYS A 167 19.72 43.72 -2.62
CA LYS A 167 19.46 42.43 -2.00
C LYS A 167 18.12 41.89 -2.50
N PHE A 168 18.09 40.61 -2.82
CA PHE A 168 16.92 39.98 -3.42
C PHE A 168 16.24 39.03 -2.47
N GLU A 169 14.92 38.99 -2.53
CA GLU A 169 14.10 37.94 -1.94
C GLU A 169 13.48 37.05 -3.01
N ASN A 170 13.09 35.85 -2.62
CA ASN A 170 12.36 34.92 -3.48
C ASN A 170 10.86 35.09 -3.29
N VAL A 171 10.14 35.42 -4.36
CA VAL A 171 8.69 35.41 -4.38
C VAL A 171 8.26 34.33 -5.36
N GLY A 172 8.05 33.11 -4.81
CA GLY A 172 8.02 31.90 -5.64
C GLY A 172 9.32 31.73 -6.40
N GLN A 173 9.25 31.61 -7.71
CA GLN A 173 10.44 31.48 -8.57
C GLN A 173 11.04 32.82 -9.00
N TRP A 174 10.43 33.94 -8.64
CA TRP A 174 10.87 35.26 -9.04
C TRP A 174 11.85 35.85 -8.04
N LYS A 175 12.94 36.45 -8.55
CA LYS A 175 13.83 37.30 -7.76
C LYS A 175 13.29 38.72 -7.76
N ARG A 176 12.88 39.20 -6.60
CA ARG A 176 12.40 40.56 -6.38
C ARG A 176 13.45 41.34 -5.60
N PRO A 177 13.82 42.60 -6.01
CA PRO A 177 14.69 43.45 -5.17
C PRO A 177 13.94 43.76 -3.89
N TRP A 178 14.59 43.53 -2.75
CA TRP A 178 14.05 43.78 -1.43
C TRP A 178 14.49 45.13 -0.89
N TYR A 179 15.80 45.33 -0.85
CA TYR A 179 16.37 46.61 -0.41
C TYR A 179 17.75 46.84 -1.03
N TYR A 180 18.22 48.11 -0.93
CA TYR A 180 19.57 48.48 -1.30
C TYR A 180 20.33 48.80 -0.02
N PRO A 181 21.48 48.15 0.28
CA PRO A 181 22.29 48.47 1.43
C PRO A 181 22.82 49.90 1.32
N ILE A 182 22.65 50.68 2.37
CA ILE A 182 23.29 51.98 2.49
C ILE A 182 24.69 51.72 3.04
N ASN A 183 25.72 51.98 2.22
CA ASN A 183 27.08 51.93 2.71
C ASN A 183 27.29 53.16 3.60
N ASN A 184 27.45 52.95 4.90
CA ASN A 184 27.89 53.96 5.84
C ASN A 184 29.40 54.11 5.74
#